data_8fa10a0dde520d92d69f50e40157d18d
#
_entry.id   8fa10a0dde520d92d69f50e40157d18d
#
_cell.length_a   1.000
_cell.length_b   1.000
_cell.length_c   1.000
_cell.angle_alpha   90.00
_cell.angle_beta   90.00
_cell.angle_gamma   90.00
#
_symmetry.space_group_name_H-M   'P 1'
#
loop_
_entity.id
_entity.type
_entity.pdbx_description
1 polymer ?
#
loop_
_entity_poly.entity_id
_entity_poly.type
_entity_poly.pdbx_seq_one_letter_code
_entity_poly.pdbx_strand_id
1 'polypeptide(L)'
;MGTASLAEDVERILAEVGPLPPPRQRPALVMAAGLPGSGKSRFCRELRRRTGAVILESDALRQVLFPQPDHSQAESRRLFAAIHAAIEKLLQAGVHTILDATNLAEWQREPVYAIADRTGARLVLVWLEAPPQIVQARLANRCGAADTQDRSTAGLAVYERMRAQVEEIRRPHRVVDTSQGTREALDAIAEEMESP
;
A
#
# COMPACT_ATOMS: atom_id res chain seq x y z
N MET A 1 -11.10 -25.69 12.70
CA MET A 1 -9.98 -24.74 12.81
C MET A 1 -10.55 -23.41 13.24
N GLY A 2 -10.21 -22.92 14.47
CA GLY A 2 -10.70 -21.64 14.95
C GLY A 2 -10.21 -20.51 14.04
N THR A 3 -11.06 -19.53 13.77
CA THR A 3 -10.65 -18.29 13.08
C THR A 3 -9.67 -17.55 14.00
N ALA A 4 -8.44 -17.29 13.55
CA ALA A 4 -7.48 -16.49 14.30
C ALA A 4 -8.11 -15.14 14.67
N SER A 5 -7.81 -14.65 15.86
CA SER A 5 -8.31 -13.36 16.36
C SER A 5 -7.62 -12.19 15.64
N LEU A 6 -8.23 -11.01 15.68
CA LEU A 6 -7.59 -9.80 15.16
C LEU A 6 -6.22 -9.56 15.81
N ALA A 7 -6.09 -9.82 17.12
CA ALA A 7 -4.82 -9.65 17.84
C ALA A 7 -3.72 -10.59 17.29
N GLU A 8 -4.05 -11.86 17.06
CA GLU A 8 -3.11 -12.83 16.47
C GLU A 8 -2.69 -12.43 15.05
N ASP A 9 -3.62 -11.94 14.22
CA ASP A 9 -3.30 -11.46 12.87
C ASP A 9 -2.36 -10.24 12.92
N VAL A 10 -2.58 -9.31 13.83
CA VAL A 10 -1.70 -8.15 14.03
C VAL A 10 -0.31 -8.58 14.49
N GLU A 11 -0.20 -9.52 15.43
CA GLU A 11 1.09 -10.05 15.86
C GLU A 11 1.87 -10.71 14.72
N ARG A 12 1.18 -11.47 13.86
CA ARG A 12 1.80 -12.07 12.66
C ARG A 12 2.30 -11.00 11.68
N ILE A 13 1.53 -9.93 11.45
CA ILE A 13 1.96 -8.81 10.61
C ILE A 13 3.19 -8.12 11.22
N LEU A 14 3.19 -7.84 12.51
CA LEU A 14 4.31 -7.18 13.17
C LEU A 14 5.56 -8.07 13.22
N ALA A 15 5.40 -9.37 13.35
CA ALA A 15 6.50 -10.33 13.27
C ALA A 15 7.17 -10.33 11.88
N GLU A 16 6.37 -10.19 10.80
CA GLU A 16 6.88 -10.07 9.42
C GLU A 16 7.65 -8.77 9.19
N VAL A 17 7.25 -7.69 9.85
CA VAL A 17 7.96 -6.39 9.77
C VAL A 17 9.39 -6.48 10.31
N GLY A 18 9.63 -7.31 11.33
CA GLY A 18 10.91 -7.47 11.99
C GLY A 18 11.26 -6.32 12.95
N PRO A 19 12.56 -6.06 13.22
CA PRO A 19 12.99 -5.02 14.14
C PRO A 19 12.52 -3.64 13.69
N LEU A 20 11.94 -2.87 14.63
CA LEU A 20 11.46 -1.53 14.35
C LEU A 20 12.62 -0.52 14.31
N PRO A 21 12.54 0.49 13.43
CA PRO A 21 13.48 1.62 13.43
C PRO A 21 13.32 2.47 14.70
N PRO A 22 14.29 3.34 15.01
CA PRO A 22 14.19 4.28 16.12
C PRO A 22 12.92 5.14 16.02
N PRO A 23 12.23 5.41 17.15
CA PRO A 23 11.00 6.17 17.16
C PRO A 23 11.20 7.63 16.79
N ARG A 24 10.21 8.21 16.12
CA ARG A 24 10.11 9.63 15.78
C ARG A 24 9.08 10.30 16.68
N GLN A 25 9.27 11.58 16.98
CA GLN A 25 8.30 12.36 17.77
C GLN A 25 6.97 12.51 17.05
N ARG A 26 7.02 12.71 15.72
CA ARG A 26 5.85 12.80 14.87
C ARG A 26 6.00 11.82 13.69
N PRO A 27 5.48 10.60 13.80
CA PRO A 27 5.57 9.64 12.72
C PRO A 27 4.73 10.07 11.52
N ALA A 28 5.13 9.66 10.33
CA ALA A 28 4.37 9.85 9.10
C ALA A 28 3.73 8.54 8.65
N LEU A 29 2.50 8.65 8.13
CA LEU A 29 1.80 7.60 7.42
C LEU A 29 1.72 7.96 5.93
N VAL A 30 2.45 7.24 5.11
CA VAL A 30 2.33 7.36 3.65
C VAL A 30 1.32 6.33 3.15
N MET A 31 0.26 6.78 2.50
CA MET A 31 -0.67 5.89 1.81
C MET A 31 -0.44 5.98 0.31
N ALA A 32 0.12 4.90 -0.28
CA ALA A 32 0.20 4.75 -1.71
C ALA A 32 -1.15 4.25 -2.26
N ALA A 33 -1.65 4.89 -3.30
CA ALA A 33 -2.87 4.52 -4.00
C ALA A 33 -2.62 4.45 -5.52
N GLY A 34 -3.41 3.66 -6.24
CA GLY A 34 -3.31 3.56 -7.69
C GLY A 34 -3.57 2.16 -8.22
N LEU A 35 -3.74 2.05 -9.52
CA LEU A 35 -4.12 0.81 -10.20
C LEU A 35 -2.99 -0.24 -10.22
N PRO A 36 -3.27 -1.53 -10.40
CA PRO A 36 -2.24 -2.54 -10.68
C PRO A 36 -1.36 -2.10 -11.84
N GLY A 37 -0.05 -2.35 -11.74
CA GLY A 37 0.90 -1.95 -12.79
C GLY A 37 1.34 -0.47 -12.75
N SER A 38 0.73 0.39 -11.92
CA SER A 38 1.11 1.80 -11.78
C SER A 38 2.49 2.04 -11.13
N GLY A 39 3.15 1.00 -10.59
CA GLY A 39 4.49 1.14 -10.02
C GLY A 39 4.55 1.36 -8.50
N LYS A 40 3.44 1.25 -7.78
CA LYS A 40 3.32 1.47 -6.33
C LYS A 40 4.40 0.78 -5.50
N SER A 41 4.50 -0.55 -5.60
CA SER A 41 5.42 -1.31 -4.75
C SER A 41 6.89 -0.98 -5.02
N ARG A 42 7.25 -0.61 -6.26
CA ARG A 42 8.58 -0.10 -6.56
C ARG A 42 8.83 1.24 -5.87
N PHE A 43 7.86 2.15 -5.98
CA PHE A 43 7.92 3.47 -5.34
C PHE A 43 8.01 3.34 -3.82
N CYS A 44 7.16 2.53 -3.19
CA CYS A 44 7.17 2.30 -1.75
C CYS A 44 8.50 1.72 -1.26
N ARG A 45 9.08 0.73 -1.96
CA ARG A 45 10.39 0.18 -1.62
C ARG A 45 11.51 1.20 -1.74
N GLU A 46 11.47 2.06 -2.74
CA GLU A 46 12.46 3.12 -2.90
C GLU A 46 12.32 4.21 -1.81
N LEU A 47 11.09 4.57 -1.44
CA LEU A 47 10.82 5.48 -0.33
C LEU A 47 11.33 4.90 1.01
N ARG A 48 11.06 3.61 1.26
CA ARG A 48 11.61 2.91 2.44
C ARG A 48 13.11 3.01 2.54
N ARG A 49 13.85 2.84 1.43
CA ARG A 49 15.32 2.91 1.44
C ARG A 49 15.83 4.29 1.86
N ARG A 50 15.08 5.34 1.59
CA ARG A 50 15.43 6.73 1.94
C ARG A 50 15.07 7.10 3.36
N THR A 51 13.94 6.59 3.86
CA THR A 51 13.34 7.04 5.13
C THR A 51 13.47 6.03 6.27
N GLY A 52 13.80 4.78 5.97
CA GLY A 52 13.76 3.69 6.95
C GLY A 52 12.35 3.30 7.40
N ALA A 53 11.31 3.80 6.73
CA ALA A 53 9.92 3.51 7.10
C ALA A 53 9.58 2.03 6.95
N VAL A 54 8.63 1.56 7.74
CA VAL A 54 8.04 0.21 7.63
C VAL A 54 7.04 0.19 6.48
N ILE A 55 7.12 -0.82 5.60
CA ILE A 55 6.11 -1.06 4.56
C ILE A 55 5.15 -2.15 5.01
N LEU A 56 3.86 -1.87 4.89
CA LEU A 56 2.78 -2.83 4.95
C LEU A 56 2.22 -3.01 3.55
N GLU A 57 2.69 -4.06 2.85
CA GLU A 57 2.27 -4.41 1.49
C GLU A 57 1.11 -5.40 1.56
N SER A 58 -0.09 -5.00 1.12
CA SER A 58 -1.31 -5.77 1.30
C SER A 58 -1.26 -7.17 0.66
N ASP A 59 -0.63 -7.32 -0.51
CA ASP A 59 -0.52 -8.60 -1.19
C ASP A 59 0.44 -9.56 -0.47
N ALA A 60 1.56 -9.07 0.04
CA ALA A 60 2.51 -9.85 0.83
C ALA A 60 1.88 -10.28 2.17
N LEU A 61 1.22 -9.35 2.87
CA LEU A 61 0.57 -9.64 4.15
C LEU A 61 -0.62 -10.59 4.01
N ARG A 62 -1.29 -10.59 2.85
CA ARG A 62 -2.30 -11.59 2.53
C ARG A 62 -1.73 -13.00 2.55
N GLN A 63 -0.56 -13.23 1.98
CA GLN A 63 0.13 -14.52 2.01
C GLN A 63 0.56 -14.93 3.43
N VAL A 64 0.92 -13.95 4.27
CA VAL A 64 1.25 -14.19 5.67
C VAL A 64 0.05 -14.67 6.46
N LEU A 65 -1.12 -14.03 6.27
CA LEU A 65 -2.33 -14.34 7.05
C LEU A 65 -3.09 -15.56 6.51
N PHE A 66 -3.08 -15.76 5.20
CA PHE A 66 -3.88 -16.79 4.53
C PHE A 66 -2.98 -17.71 3.69
N PRO A 67 -2.77 -18.97 4.10
CA PRO A 67 -1.92 -19.94 3.34
C PRO A 67 -2.44 -20.20 1.91
N GLN A 68 -3.74 -20.07 1.69
CA GLN A 68 -4.41 -20.21 0.40
C GLN A 68 -5.42 -19.07 0.23
N PRO A 69 -4.96 -17.89 -0.24
CA PRO A 69 -5.83 -16.74 -0.41
C PRO A 69 -6.93 -16.98 -1.44
N ASP A 70 -8.17 -16.69 -1.08
CA ASP A 70 -9.33 -16.79 -1.97
C ASP A 70 -9.78 -15.42 -2.53
N HIS A 71 -9.16 -14.33 -2.05
CA HIS A 71 -9.48 -12.96 -2.41
C HIS A 71 -10.95 -12.56 -2.19
N SER A 72 -11.66 -13.27 -1.32
CA SER A 72 -13.04 -12.94 -0.95
C SER A 72 -13.15 -11.61 -0.22
N GLN A 73 -14.37 -11.07 -0.16
CA GLN A 73 -14.63 -9.87 0.62
C GLN A 73 -14.42 -10.09 2.12
N ALA A 74 -14.70 -11.30 2.62
CA ALA A 74 -14.50 -11.65 4.03
C ALA A 74 -13.00 -11.68 4.37
N GLU A 75 -12.19 -12.32 3.51
CA GLU A 75 -10.74 -12.33 3.62
C GLU A 75 -10.17 -10.91 3.55
N SER A 76 -10.60 -10.10 2.59
CA SER A 76 -10.14 -8.72 2.44
C SER A 76 -10.50 -7.86 3.64
N ARG A 77 -11.71 -7.98 4.20
CA ARG A 77 -12.11 -7.27 5.44
C ARG A 77 -11.21 -7.64 6.62
N ARG A 78 -10.91 -8.94 6.81
CA ARG A 78 -10.02 -9.40 7.89
C ARG A 78 -8.60 -8.90 7.70
N LEU A 79 -8.06 -8.99 6.49
CA LEU A 79 -6.73 -8.48 6.14
C LEU A 79 -6.60 -6.99 6.47
N PHE A 80 -7.51 -6.17 5.97
CA PHE A 80 -7.43 -4.73 6.17
C PHE A 80 -7.71 -4.31 7.61
N ALA A 81 -8.56 -5.03 8.35
CA ALA A 81 -8.72 -4.82 9.79
C ALA A 81 -7.39 -5.03 10.54
N ALA A 82 -6.66 -6.10 10.21
CA ALA A 82 -5.35 -6.38 10.79
C ALA A 82 -4.27 -5.37 10.36
N ILE A 83 -4.24 -4.98 9.08
CA ILE A 83 -3.33 -3.94 8.57
C ILE A 83 -3.59 -2.59 9.27
N HIS A 84 -4.83 -2.15 9.40
CA HIS A 84 -5.20 -0.91 10.04
C HIS A 84 -4.77 -0.89 11.53
N ALA A 85 -5.00 -1.98 12.25
CA ALA A 85 -4.56 -2.10 13.64
C ALA A 85 -3.02 -2.13 13.76
N ALA A 86 -2.32 -2.77 12.81
CA ALA A 86 -0.86 -2.74 12.76
C ALA A 86 -0.31 -1.34 12.47
N ILE A 87 -0.91 -0.60 11.52
CA ILE A 87 -0.56 0.81 11.25
C ILE A 87 -0.66 1.63 12.53
N GLU A 88 -1.79 1.53 13.23
CA GLU A 88 -2.02 2.29 14.46
C GLU A 88 -0.96 1.99 15.54
N LYS A 89 -0.62 0.72 15.75
CA LYS A 89 0.45 0.32 16.69
C LYS A 89 1.82 0.86 16.27
N LEU A 90 2.16 0.80 14.99
CA LEU A 90 3.42 1.33 14.48
C LEU A 90 3.53 2.85 14.66
N LEU A 91 2.47 3.58 14.35
CA LEU A 91 2.44 5.03 14.53
C LEU A 91 2.50 5.42 16.02
N GLN A 92 1.80 4.71 16.90
CA GLN A 92 1.89 4.91 18.36
C GLN A 92 3.29 4.61 18.91
N ALA A 93 4.02 3.69 18.26
CA ALA A 93 5.43 3.43 18.57
C ALA A 93 6.41 4.43 17.91
N GLY A 94 5.90 5.49 17.28
CA GLY A 94 6.74 6.51 16.63
C GLY A 94 7.35 6.07 15.30
N VAL A 95 6.80 5.06 14.64
CA VAL A 95 7.40 4.48 13.42
C VAL A 95 6.74 5.03 12.16
N HIS A 96 7.55 5.62 11.26
CA HIS A 96 7.09 5.94 9.92
C HIS A 96 6.58 4.70 9.20
N THR A 97 5.37 4.78 8.66
CA THR A 97 4.69 3.63 8.04
C THR A 97 4.24 3.97 6.62
N ILE A 98 4.43 3.03 5.70
CA ILE A 98 3.97 3.09 4.31
C ILE A 98 2.94 2.00 4.11
N LEU A 99 1.72 2.35 3.70
CA LEU A 99 0.70 1.40 3.26
C LEU A 99 0.78 1.26 1.73
N ASP A 100 1.19 0.09 1.26
CA ASP A 100 1.18 -0.28 -0.16
C ASP A 100 -0.05 -1.14 -0.46
N ALA A 101 -1.10 -0.50 -0.95
CA ALA A 101 -2.34 -1.14 -1.37
C ALA A 101 -2.96 -0.36 -2.54
N THR A 102 -4.01 -0.88 -3.17
CA THR A 102 -4.65 -0.18 -4.29
C THR A 102 -5.40 1.07 -3.85
N ASN A 103 -6.10 1.04 -2.73
CA ASN A 103 -6.81 2.18 -2.10
C ASN A 103 -7.64 3.00 -3.10
N LEU A 104 -8.44 2.33 -3.97
CA LEU A 104 -9.11 2.97 -5.11
C LEU A 104 -10.35 3.75 -4.74
N ALA A 105 -11.12 3.26 -3.76
CA ALA A 105 -12.36 3.89 -3.34
C ALA A 105 -12.21 4.64 -2.01
N GLU A 106 -13.02 5.68 -1.80
CA GLU A 106 -12.92 6.53 -0.60
C GLU A 106 -13.17 5.73 0.68
N TRP A 107 -14.11 4.80 0.67
CA TRP A 107 -14.39 3.94 1.83
C TRP A 107 -13.20 3.07 2.26
N GLN A 108 -12.24 2.80 1.35
CA GLN A 108 -10.98 2.11 1.67
C GLN A 108 -9.97 3.07 2.31
N ARG A 109 -10.01 4.35 1.95
CA ARG A 109 -9.08 5.38 2.43
C ARG A 109 -9.50 5.98 3.77
N GLU A 110 -10.81 6.13 4.00
CA GLU A 110 -11.36 6.74 5.23
C GLU A 110 -10.83 6.12 6.54
N PRO A 111 -10.70 4.78 6.70
CA PRO A 111 -10.12 4.21 7.90
C PRO A 111 -8.67 4.63 8.12
N VAL A 112 -7.89 4.77 7.05
CA VAL A 112 -6.49 5.20 7.08
C VAL A 112 -6.39 6.67 7.51
N TYR A 113 -7.28 7.52 6.99
CA TYR A 113 -7.39 8.93 7.42
C TYR A 113 -7.69 9.02 8.91
N ALA A 114 -8.68 8.28 9.38
CA ALA A 114 -9.07 8.26 10.79
C ALA A 114 -7.94 7.80 11.71
N ILE A 115 -7.09 6.85 11.26
CA ILE A 115 -5.91 6.43 12.02
C ILE A 115 -4.91 7.57 12.12
N ALA A 116 -4.58 8.24 11.02
CA ALA A 116 -3.65 9.37 11.04
C ALA A 116 -4.16 10.49 11.94
N ASP A 117 -5.44 10.85 11.82
CA ASP A 117 -6.08 11.92 12.60
C ASP A 117 -6.01 11.62 14.12
N ARG A 118 -6.36 10.39 14.56
CA ARG A 118 -6.36 10.05 16.00
C ARG A 118 -4.98 9.78 16.61
N THR A 119 -4.00 9.39 15.77
CA THR A 119 -2.62 9.20 16.24
C THR A 119 -1.78 10.46 16.16
N GLY A 120 -2.28 11.53 15.54
CA GLY A 120 -1.53 12.75 15.28
C GLY A 120 -0.41 12.57 14.26
N ALA A 121 -0.41 11.47 13.52
CA ALA A 121 0.57 11.18 12.49
C ALA A 121 0.39 12.10 11.27
N ARG A 122 1.51 12.46 10.64
CA ARG A 122 1.45 13.17 9.36
C ARG A 122 0.97 12.23 8.27
N LEU A 123 -0.14 12.55 7.62
CA LEU A 123 -0.67 11.79 6.49
C LEU A 123 -0.14 12.34 5.17
N VAL A 124 0.53 11.49 4.39
CA VAL A 124 0.99 11.79 3.03
C VAL A 124 0.29 10.85 2.06
N LEU A 125 -0.60 11.40 1.23
CA LEU A 125 -1.34 10.64 0.22
C LEU A 125 -0.64 10.74 -1.13
N VAL A 126 -0.39 9.60 -1.77
CA VAL A 126 0.30 9.52 -3.05
C VAL A 126 -0.51 8.67 -4.02
N TRP A 127 -1.06 9.31 -5.05
CA TRP A 127 -1.65 8.62 -6.18
C TRP A 127 -0.56 8.32 -7.20
N LEU A 128 -0.33 7.04 -7.48
CA LEU A 128 0.66 6.60 -8.46
C LEU A 128 -0.03 6.12 -9.73
N GLU A 129 0.40 6.69 -10.84
CA GLU A 129 -0.15 6.37 -12.14
C GLU A 129 0.95 6.13 -13.19
N ALA A 130 0.57 5.61 -14.33
CA ALA A 130 1.38 5.51 -15.52
C ALA A 130 0.46 5.45 -16.74
N PRO A 131 0.93 5.84 -17.94
CA PRO A 131 0.19 5.68 -19.18
C PRO A 131 -0.28 4.23 -19.40
N PRO A 132 -1.47 4.01 -19.96
CA PRO A 132 -2.04 2.66 -20.14
C PRO A 132 -1.11 1.67 -20.82
N GLN A 133 -0.34 2.13 -21.82
CA GLN A 133 0.62 1.30 -22.56
C GLN A 133 1.75 0.78 -21.66
N ILE A 134 2.23 1.64 -20.76
CA ILE A 134 3.25 1.27 -19.76
C ILE A 134 2.69 0.28 -18.75
N VAL A 135 1.46 0.50 -18.29
CA VAL A 135 0.78 -0.42 -17.36
C VAL A 135 0.60 -1.80 -18.00
N GLN A 136 0.13 -1.85 -19.26
CA GLN A 136 -0.05 -3.10 -20.00
C GLN A 136 1.27 -3.86 -20.14
N ALA A 137 2.35 -3.18 -20.57
CA ALA A 137 3.68 -3.77 -20.69
C ALA A 137 4.18 -4.33 -19.34
N ARG A 138 3.96 -3.59 -18.23
CA ARG A 138 4.36 -4.04 -16.89
C ARG A 138 3.56 -5.24 -16.42
N LEU A 139 2.26 -5.30 -16.71
CA LEU A 139 1.41 -6.44 -16.36
C LEU A 139 1.78 -7.69 -17.17
N ALA A 140 2.02 -7.55 -18.45
CA ALA A 140 2.48 -8.64 -19.32
C ALA A 140 3.83 -9.23 -18.84
N ASN A 141 4.79 -8.39 -18.47
CA ASN A 141 6.10 -8.83 -17.98
C ASN A 141 6.07 -9.56 -16.62
N ARG A 142 5.04 -9.33 -15.79
CA ARG A 142 4.87 -10.03 -14.50
C ARG A 142 4.41 -11.48 -14.68
N CYS A 143 3.78 -11.81 -15.79
CA CYS A 143 3.19 -13.12 -16.03
C CYS A 143 4.19 -14.20 -16.49
N GLY A 144 5.46 -13.88 -16.74
CA GLY A 144 6.50 -14.83 -17.14
C GLY A 144 6.26 -15.50 -18.50
N ALA A 145 7.32 -15.93 -19.18
CA ALA A 145 7.33 -16.32 -20.60
C ALA A 145 6.56 -17.63 -20.98
N ALA A 146 5.81 -18.26 -20.10
CA ALA A 146 5.24 -19.59 -20.38
C ALA A 146 3.76 -19.61 -20.82
N ASP A 147 2.99 -18.49 -20.69
CA ASP A 147 1.56 -18.48 -21.08
C ASP A 147 1.06 -17.03 -21.27
N THR A 148 1.56 -16.37 -22.31
CA THR A 148 1.52 -14.91 -22.39
C THR A 148 0.16 -14.34 -22.81
N GLN A 149 -0.68 -15.07 -23.52
CA GLN A 149 -1.89 -14.49 -24.13
C GLN A 149 -3.11 -14.53 -23.19
N ASP A 150 -3.39 -15.62 -22.52
CA ASP A 150 -4.54 -15.73 -21.61
C ASP A 150 -4.35 -14.96 -20.30
N ARG A 151 -3.14 -14.96 -19.73
CA ARG A 151 -2.85 -14.24 -18.47
C ARG A 151 -2.72 -12.74 -18.67
N SER A 152 -2.23 -12.27 -19.79
CA SER A 152 -2.21 -10.84 -20.12
C SER A 152 -3.63 -10.30 -20.31
N THR A 153 -4.51 -11.08 -20.92
CA THR A 153 -5.93 -10.75 -21.07
C THR A 153 -6.64 -10.73 -19.73
N ALA A 154 -6.38 -11.70 -18.84
CA ALA A 154 -6.93 -11.73 -17.49
C ALA A 154 -6.42 -10.54 -16.63
N GLY A 155 -5.15 -10.20 -16.73
CA GLY A 155 -4.55 -9.05 -16.06
C GLY A 155 -5.14 -7.71 -16.52
N LEU A 156 -5.39 -7.58 -17.82
CA LEU A 156 -6.03 -6.40 -18.39
C LEU A 156 -7.50 -6.28 -17.97
N ALA A 157 -8.24 -7.39 -17.99
CA ALA A 157 -9.64 -7.40 -17.52
C ALA A 157 -9.76 -7.01 -16.03
N VAL A 158 -8.82 -7.45 -15.19
CA VAL A 158 -8.74 -7.03 -13.78
C VAL A 158 -8.43 -5.53 -13.69
N TYR A 159 -7.48 -5.03 -14.48
CA TYR A 159 -7.15 -3.61 -14.53
C TYR A 159 -8.36 -2.74 -14.91
N GLU A 160 -9.08 -3.07 -16.00
CA GLU A 160 -10.25 -2.31 -16.45
C GLU A 160 -11.39 -2.33 -15.43
N ARG A 161 -11.64 -3.49 -14.81
CA ARG A 161 -12.63 -3.60 -13.72
C ARG A 161 -12.25 -2.72 -12.52
N MET A 162 -10.97 -2.70 -12.15
CA MET A 162 -10.50 -1.88 -11.03
C MET A 162 -10.49 -0.39 -11.39
N ARG A 163 -10.21 -0.03 -12.64
CA ARG A 163 -10.28 1.34 -13.14
C ARG A 163 -11.67 1.95 -12.99
N ALA A 164 -12.71 1.16 -13.22
CA ALA A 164 -14.09 1.59 -13.01
C ALA A 164 -14.47 1.83 -11.53
N GLN A 165 -13.64 1.37 -10.59
CA GLN A 165 -13.86 1.54 -9.14
C GLN A 165 -13.04 2.70 -8.55
N VAL A 166 -12.29 3.43 -9.38
CA VAL A 166 -11.49 4.56 -8.92
C VAL A 166 -12.42 5.71 -8.57
N GLU A 167 -12.36 6.12 -7.30
CA GLU A 167 -13.03 7.31 -6.80
C GLU A 167 -12.02 8.42 -6.54
N GLU A 168 -12.43 9.66 -6.74
CA GLU A 168 -11.63 10.85 -6.47
C GLU A 168 -11.11 10.85 -5.02
N ILE A 169 -9.85 11.23 -4.84
CA ILE A 169 -9.27 11.44 -3.51
C ILE A 169 -9.66 12.85 -3.04
N ARG A 170 -10.44 12.93 -1.97
CA ARG A 170 -10.98 14.20 -1.47
C ARG A 170 -10.00 15.00 -0.62
N ARG A 171 -8.98 14.34 -0.05
CA ARG A 171 -7.92 15.02 0.73
C ARG A 171 -6.78 15.49 -0.17
N PRO A 172 -6.00 16.50 0.25
CA PRO A 172 -4.78 16.88 -0.46
C PRO A 172 -3.88 15.67 -0.69
N HIS A 173 -3.44 15.49 -1.93
CA HIS A 173 -2.60 14.35 -2.32
C HIS A 173 -1.62 14.75 -3.43
N ARG A 174 -0.57 13.96 -3.57
CA ARG A 174 0.40 14.07 -4.68
C ARG A 174 0.07 13.07 -5.77
N VAL A 175 0.11 13.51 -7.02
CA VAL A 175 0.03 12.61 -8.18
C VAL A 175 1.43 12.41 -8.72
N VAL A 176 1.83 11.15 -8.91
CA VAL A 176 3.17 10.77 -9.39
C VAL A 176 3.04 9.87 -10.61
N ASP A 177 3.46 10.38 -11.77
CA ASP A 177 3.63 9.56 -12.99
C ASP A 177 4.94 8.77 -12.89
N THR A 178 4.79 7.46 -12.70
CA THR A 178 5.92 6.55 -12.54
C THR A 178 6.62 6.19 -13.86
N SER A 179 6.17 6.71 -14.98
CA SER A 179 6.82 6.56 -16.30
C SER A 179 7.91 7.60 -16.55
N GLN A 180 7.83 8.77 -15.88
CA GLN A 180 8.72 9.92 -16.07
C GLN A 180 9.90 9.96 -15.07
N GLY A 181 10.01 8.97 -14.21
CA GLY A 181 10.95 8.98 -13.09
C GLY A 181 10.30 9.49 -11.80
N THR A 182 10.77 8.98 -10.67
CA THR A 182 10.12 9.22 -9.38
C THR A 182 11.04 9.90 -8.36
N ARG A 183 12.25 10.30 -8.76
CA ARG A 183 13.29 10.77 -7.85
C ARG A 183 12.86 12.02 -7.08
N GLU A 184 12.40 13.04 -7.79
CA GLU A 184 11.99 14.32 -7.17
C GLU A 184 10.80 14.13 -6.21
N ALA A 185 9.80 13.32 -6.61
CA ALA A 185 8.66 13.02 -5.76
C ALA A 185 9.08 12.24 -4.50
N LEU A 186 10.02 11.31 -4.63
CA LEU A 186 10.56 10.54 -3.51
C LEU A 186 11.34 11.43 -2.55
N ASP A 187 12.17 12.35 -3.05
CA ASP A 187 12.94 13.28 -2.23
C ASP A 187 12.00 14.23 -1.48
N ALA A 188 11.02 14.82 -2.16
CA ALA A 188 10.04 15.72 -1.55
C ALA A 188 9.16 15.02 -0.48
N ILE A 189 8.76 13.77 -0.71
CA ILE A 189 7.98 13.00 0.27
C ILE A 189 8.85 12.61 1.46
N ALA A 190 10.10 12.21 1.24
CA ALA A 190 11.01 11.90 2.33
C ALA A 190 11.27 13.12 3.22
N GLU A 191 11.46 14.30 2.66
CA GLU A 191 11.57 15.57 3.40
C GLU A 191 10.28 15.89 4.17
N GLU A 192 9.11 15.71 3.54
CA GLU A 192 7.82 15.92 4.19
C GLU A 192 7.62 14.99 5.38
N MET A 193 8.05 13.73 5.29
CA MET A 193 7.96 12.76 6.40
C MET A 193 8.80 13.16 7.61
N GLU A 194 9.96 13.78 7.39
CA GLU A 194 10.89 14.20 8.45
C GLU A 194 10.61 15.62 8.98
N SER A 195 9.70 16.37 8.35
CA SER A 195 9.37 17.72 8.80
C SER A 195 8.78 17.73 10.22
N PRO A 196 9.06 18.73 11.06
CA PRO A 196 8.58 18.83 12.43
C PRO A 196 7.04 18.95 12.55
#